data_a07c30baeb40ff70bf73175d2b2ad691
#
_entry.id   a07c30baeb40ff70bf73175d2b2ad691
#
_cell.length_a   1.000
_cell.length_b   1.000
_cell.length_c   1.000
_cell.angle_alpha   90.00
_cell.angle_beta   90.00
_cell.angle_gamma   90.00
#
_symmetry.space_group_name_H-M   'P 1'
#
loop_
_entity.id
_entity.type
_entity.pdbx_description
1 polymer ?
#
loop_
_entity_poly.entity_id
_entity_poly.type
_entity_poly.pdbx_seq_one_letter_code
_entity_poly.pdbx_strand_id
1 'polypeptide(L)'
;MDNYNMQNNNTGGKLETLNKFAINLNERAAAGKLDPVIGRDEEIRRVLQILSRRTKNNPILVVEPGVGKTAIAEGLAQKIVDGAVPENLKDKIVYSLDMGALIAGAKYQGEFEERLKGVVKDVVDSQGQIILFID
;
A
#
# COMPACT_ATOMS: atom_id res chain seq x y z
N MET A 1 -5.27 -22.27 -11.39
CA MET A 1 -5.18 -21.56 -11.03
C MET A 1 -5.21 -21.11 -10.61
N ASP A 2 -5.51 -21.35 -10.83
CA ASP A 2 -5.55 -20.56 -10.39
C ASP A 2 -5.71 -20.09 -9.76
N ASN A 3 -5.92 -20.48 -9.42
CA ASN A 3 -6.11 -19.70 -8.70
C ASN A 3 -5.91 -19.16 -8.25
N TYR A 4 -5.82 -19.46 -8.17
CA TYR A 4 -5.79 -18.41 -7.88
C TYR A 4 -6.17 -17.90 -8.22
N ASN A 5 -6.61 -18.26 -8.54
CA ASN A 5 -7.11 -17.34 -8.74
C ASN A 5 -8.05 -17.09 -8.61
N MET A 6 -8.46 -17.62 -8.63
CA MET A 6 -9.29 -17.13 -8.38
C MET A 6 -9.92 -16.73 -7.44
N GLN A 7 -10.00 -16.89 -6.80
CA GLN A 7 -10.36 -16.25 -5.94
C GLN A 7 -10.35 -15.17 -5.69
N ASN A 8 -10.09 -15.29 -5.83
CA ASN A 8 -9.96 -14.08 -5.67
C ASN A 8 -10.16 -13.29 -6.69
N ASN A 9 -10.55 -13.77 -7.43
CA ASN A 9 -10.93 -13.12 -8.54
C ASN A 9 -11.66 -11.89 -8.36
N ASN A 10 -12.57 -11.85 -7.51
CA ASN A 10 -13.32 -10.65 -7.21
C ASN A 10 -12.45 -9.57 -6.70
N THR A 11 -11.54 -9.94 -5.84
CA THR A 11 -10.60 -8.98 -5.30
C THR A 11 -9.72 -8.43 -6.39
N GLY A 12 -9.29 -9.29 -7.30
CA GLY A 12 -8.46 -8.84 -8.40
C GLY A 12 -9.16 -7.81 -9.25
N GLY A 13 -10.43 -8.00 -9.55
CA GLY A 13 -11.16 -7.04 -10.33
C GLY A 13 -11.35 -5.74 -9.61
N LYS A 14 -11.60 -5.80 -8.30
CA LYS A 14 -11.80 -4.59 -7.52
C LYS A 14 -10.54 -3.76 -7.38
N LEU A 15 -9.38 -4.39 -7.43
CA LEU A 15 -8.13 -3.69 -7.25
C LEU A 15 -7.40 -3.44 -8.56
N GLU A 16 -8.10 -3.48 -9.65
CA GLU A 16 -7.47 -3.39 -10.96
C GLU A 16 -6.72 -2.09 -11.14
N THR A 17 -7.32 -0.97 -10.80
CA THR A 17 -6.67 0.32 -10.97
C THR A 17 -5.51 0.47 -10.02
N LEU A 18 -5.71 0.06 -8.77
CA LEU A 18 -4.65 0.13 -7.77
C LEU A 18 -3.45 -0.68 -8.20
N ASN A 19 -3.66 -1.92 -8.64
CA ASN A 19 -2.56 -2.79 -9.05
C ASN A 19 -1.85 -2.29 -10.30
N LYS A 20 -2.53 -1.46 -11.09
CA LYS A 20 -1.95 -0.92 -12.29
C LYS A 20 -0.96 0.20 -11.99
N PHE A 21 -1.24 1.02 -10.97
CA PHE A 21 -0.46 2.23 -10.72
C PHE A 21 0.28 2.21 -9.39
N ALA A 22 0.05 1.23 -8.53
CA ALA A 22 0.72 1.14 -7.25
C ALA A 22 1.38 -0.21 -7.11
N ILE A 23 2.36 -0.28 -6.21
CA ILE A 23 3.13 -1.50 -5.99
C ILE A 23 2.69 -2.14 -4.69
N ASN A 24 2.37 -3.43 -4.74
CA ASN A 24 2.02 -4.21 -3.57
C ASN A 24 3.30 -4.62 -2.86
N LEU A 25 3.61 -3.94 -1.77
CA LEU A 25 4.85 -4.18 -1.05
C LEU A 25 4.80 -5.48 -0.24
N ASN A 26 3.61 -5.93 0.16
CA ASN A 26 3.51 -7.22 0.85
C ASN A 26 3.96 -8.36 -0.06
N GLU A 27 3.58 -8.30 -1.32
CA GLU A 27 4.00 -9.32 -2.27
C GLU A 27 5.50 -9.32 -2.45
N ARG A 28 6.09 -8.13 -2.51
CA ARG A 28 7.53 -8.03 -2.65
C ARG A 28 8.24 -8.54 -1.42
N ALA A 29 7.70 -8.25 -0.24
CA ALA A 29 8.28 -8.74 1.00
C ALA A 29 8.21 -10.26 1.06
N ALA A 30 7.07 -10.83 0.71
CA ALA A 30 6.90 -12.28 0.74
C ALA A 30 7.82 -12.97 -0.25
N ALA A 31 8.14 -12.30 -1.35
CA ALA A 31 9.05 -12.87 -2.36
C ALA A 31 10.51 -12.62 -2.03
N GLY A 32 10.80 -11.97 -0.91
CA GLY A 32 12.18 -11.70 -0.52
C GLY A 32 12.87 -10.65 -1.38
N LYS A 33 12.08 -9.75 -1.98
CA LYS A 33 12.63 -8.76 -2.91
C LYS A 33 12.88 -7.40 -2.30
N LEU A 34 12.57 -7.23 -1.02
CA LEU A 34 12.83 -5.96 -0.36
C LEU A 34 14.18 -5.98 0.32
N ASP A 35 14.88 -4.85 0.25
CA ASP A 35 16.13 -4.70 0.97
C ASP A 35 15.86 -4.54 2.46
N PRO A 36 16.78 -4.99 3.32
CA PRO A 36 16.61 -4.78 4.75
C PRO A 36 16.54 -3.30 5.08
N VAL A 37 15.62 -2.94 5.96
CA VAL A 37 15.45 -1.56 6.39
C VAL A 37 16.18 -1.39 7.70
N ILE A 38 17.17 -0.50 7.70
CA ILE A 38 18.04 -0.29 8.86
C ILE A 38 17.87 1.13 9.35
N GLY A 39 17.79 1.28 10.67
CA GLY A 39 17.73 2.60 11.27
C GLY A 39 16.38 3.27 11.21
N ARG A 40 15.33 2.54 10.90
CA ARG A 40 13.99 3.12 10.81
C ARG A 40 13.02 2.51 11.80
N ASP A 41 13.51 1.78 12.78
CA ASP A 41 12.63 1.09 13.71
C ASP A 41 11.70 2.04 14.46
N GLU A 42 12.20 3.19 14.82
CA GLU A 42 11.39 4.15 15.57
C GLU A 42 10.26 4.71 14.71
N GLU A 43 10.58 5.07 13.48
CA GLU A 43 9.57 5.61 12.58
C GLU A 43 8.52 4.57 12.25
N ILE A 44 8.95 3.34 12.02
CA ILE A 44 8.01 2.26 11.72
C ILE A 44 7.13 1.98 12.92
N ARG A 45 7.70 2.00 14.12
CA ARG A 45 6.93 1.79 15.33
C ARG A 45 5.86 2.87 15.50
N ARG A 46 6.19 4.11 15.20
CA ARG A 46 5.22 5.20 15.28
C ARG A 46 4.09 5.02 14.29
N VAL A 47 4.43 4.62 13.07
CA VAL A 47 3.41 4.37 12.06
C VAL A 47 2.49 3.25 12.52
N LEU A 48 3.06 2.18 13.06
CA LEU A 48 2.26 1.07 13.58
C LEU A 48 1.32 1.54 14.69
N GLN A 49 1.80 2.39 15.58
CA GLN A 49 0.98 2.91 16.66
C GLN A 49 -0.20 3.72 16.10
N ILE A 50 0.09 4.58 15.14
CA ILE A 50 -0.96 5.40 14.54
C ILE A 50 -2.00 4.52 13.86
N LEU A 51 -1.54 3.54 13.09
CA LEU A 51 -2.44 2.67 12.36
C LEU A 51 -3.28 1.79 13.28
N SER A 52 -2.69 1.34 14.39
CA SER A 52 -3.44 0.46 15.28
C SER A 52 -4.52 1.20 16.04
N ARG A 53 -4.41 2.52 16.15
CA ARG A 53 -5.46 3.32 16.78
C ARG A 53 -6.59 3.64 15.83
N ARG A 54 -6.33 3.57 14.54
CA ARG A 54 -7.34 3.90 13.56
C ARG A 54 -8.24 2.71 13.38
N THR A 55 -9.49 2.99 13.23
CA THR A 55 -10.43 1.94 12.91
C THR A 55 -10.34 1.72 11.40
N LYS A 56 -11.38 1.28 10.79
CA LYS A 56 -11.34 0.95 9.39
C LYS A 56 -11.33 2.14 8.46
N ASN A 57 -11.18 3.33 9.02
CA ASN A 57 -11.37 4.49 8.20
C ASN A 57 -10.12 5.21 7.89
N ASN A 58 -9.27 5.18 7.31
CA ASN A 58 -8.15 5.98 6.91
C ASN A 58 -7.00 5.16 6.47
N PRO A 59 -7.19 4.48 5.38
CA PRO A 59 -6.15 3.64 4.86
C PRO A 59 -5.10 4.39 4.07
N ILE A 60 -5.19 5.71 3.94
CA ILE A 60 -4.26 6.46 3.11
C ILE A 60 -3.32 7.25 3.98
N LEU A 61 -2.02 7.06 3.76
CA LEU A 61 -0.98 7.80 4.44
C LEU A 61 -0.17 8.57 3.41
N VAL A 62 -0.13 9.88 3.57
CA VAL A 62 0.68 10.72 2.71
C VAL A 62 1.97 11.03 3.45
N VAL A 63 3.10 10.68 2.86
CA VAL A 63 4.39 10.83 3.51
C VAL A 63 5.18 11.90 2.77
N GLU A 64 5.77 12.81 3.53
CA GLU A 64 6.51 13.92 2.94
C GLU A 64 7.77 13.42 2.24
N PRO A 65 8.12 14.05 1.13
CA PRO A 65 9.35 13.67 0.41
C PRO A 65 10.58 13.88 1.29
N GLY A 66 11.54 13.01 1.13
CA GLY A 66 12.82 13.18 1.78
C GLY A 66 12.94 12.61 3.18
N VAL A 67 11.89 11.98 3.70
CA VAL A 67 11.95 11.40 5.04
C VAL A 67 12.09 9.88 5.03
N GLY A 68 12.57 9.32 3.92
CA GLY A 68 12.77 7.88 3.85
C GLY A 68 11.48 7.10 3.79
N LYS A 69 10.47 7.65 3.15
CA LYS A 69 9.14 7.05 3.12
C LYS A 69 9.11 5.68 2.48
N THR A 70 9.91 5.46 1.44
CA THR A 70 9.96 4.15 0.80
C THR A 70 10.47 3.11 1.79
N ALA A 71 11.51 3.46 2.53
CA ALA A 71 12.05 2.54 3.53
C ALA A 71 11.02 2.25 4.62
N ILE A 72 10.28 3.27 5.03
CA ILE A 72 9.26 3.08 6.06
C ILE A 72 8.14 2.18 5.55
N ALA A 73 7.69 2.41 4.32
CA ALA A 73 6.64 1.59 3.74
C ALA A 73 7.09 0.14 3.57
N GLU A 74 8.31 -0.05 3.08
CA GLU A 74 8.86 -1.39 2.88
C GLU A 74 9.06 -2.10 4.22
N GLY A 75 9.56 -1.37 5.21
CA GLY A 75 9.74 -1.96 6.54
C GLY A 75 8.41 -2.36 7.16
N LEU A 76 7.38 -1.54 6.97
CA LEU A 76 6.06 -1.88 7.47
C LEU A 76 5.53 -3.13 6.79
N ALA A 77 5.66 -3.22 5.47
CA ALA A 77 5.20 -4.39 4.73
C ALA A 77 5.92 -5.65 5.21
N GLN A 78 7.23 -5.55 5.42
CA GLN A 78 8.00 -6.70 5.89
C GLN A 78 7.51 -7.15 7.26
N LYS A 79 7.24 -6.21 8.17
CA LYS A 79 6.75 -6.58 9.50
C LYS A 79 5.38 -7.24 9.43
N ILE A 80 4.52 -6.79 8.54
CA ILE A 80 3.22 -7.42 8.38
C ILE A 80 3.36 -8.84 7.86
N VAL A 81 4.20 -9.04 6.86
CA VAL A 81 4.44 -10.37 6.30
C VAL A 81 5.05 -11.29 7.35
N ASP A 82 5.94 -10.76 8.20
CA ASP A 82 6.57 -11.55 9.25
C ASP A 82 5.66 -11.76 10.45
N GLY A 83 4.50 -11.12 10.48
CA GLY A 83 3.59 -11.25 11.61
C GLY A 83 4.02 -10.44 12.82
N ALA A 84 4.94 -9.51 12.67
CA ALA A 84 5.48 -8.73 13.77
C ALA A 84 4.74 -7.41 13.96
N VAL A 85 3.43 -7.46 13.91
CA VAL A 85 2.57 -6.28 14.06
C VAL A 85 1.42 -6.64 14.99
N PRO A 86 0.72 -5.62 15.53
CA PRO A 86 -0.46 -5.90 16.33
C PRO A 86 -1.50 -6.68 15.53
N GLU A 87 -2.33 -7.42 16.28
CA GLU A 87 -3.27 -8.35 15.66
C GLU A 87 -4.17 -7.67 14.63
N ASN A 88 -4.60 -6.46 14.90
CA ASN A 88 -5.52 -5.77 14.00
C ASN A 88 -4.85 -5.28 12.71
N LEU A 89 -3.55 -5.43 12.59
CA LEU A 89 -2.82 -5.02 11.40
C LEU A 89 -2.30 -6.19 10.57
N LYS A 90 -2.51 -7.41 11.04
CA LYS A 90 -1.91 -8.57 10.38
C LYS A 90 -2.46 -8.84 9.00
N ASP A 91 -3.67 -8.37 8.73
CA ASP A 91 -4.30 -8.60 7.42
C ASP A 91 -4.15 -7.42 6.49
N LYS A 92 -3.40 -6.41 6.89
CA LYS A 92 -3.25 -5.23 6.04
C LYS A 92 -2.28 -5.48 4.90
N ILE A 93 -2.53 -4.77 3.81
CA ILE A 93 -1.67 -4.85 2.63
C ILE A 93 -1.15 -3.45 2.34
N VAL A 94 0.16 -3.31 2.24
CA VAL A 94 0.79 -2.02 2.00
C VAL A 94 1.05 -1.83 0.52
N TYR A 95 0.54 -0.72 -0.01
CA TYR A 95 0.78 -0.32 -1.40
C TYR A 95 1.54 1.00 -1.42
N SER A 96 2.39 1.16 -2.39
CA SER A 96 3.13 2.41 -2.61
C SER A 96 2.73 2.98 -3.95
N LEU A 97 2.25 4.22 -3.94
CA LEU A 97 1.83 4.90 -5.15
C LEU A 97 2.80 6.02 -5.47
N ASP A 98 3.35 5.99 -6.68
CA ASP A 98 4.24 7.03 -7.17
C ASP A 98 3.41 8.00 -8.01
N MET A 99 3.18 9.20 -7.45
CA MET A 99 2.39 10.20 -8.15
C MET A 99 3.04 10.65 -9.44
N GLY A 100 4.37 10.66 -9.48
CA GLY A 100 5.06 11.03 -10.70
C GLY A 100 4.76 10.06 -11.84
N ALA A 101 4.73 8.77 -11.53
CA ALA A 101 4.41 7.78 -12.54
C ALA A 101 2.96 7.91 -13.00
N LEU A 102 2.08 8.25 -12.08
CA LEU A 102 0.67 8.43 -12.40
C LEU A 102 0.48 9.60 -13.35
N ILE A 103 1.19 10.70 -13.10
CA ILE A 103 1.11 11.89 -13.93
C ILE A 103 1.76 11.67 -15.28
N ALA A 104 2.93 11.03 -15.28
CA ALA A 104 3.70 10.86 -16.51
C ALA A 104 2.96 10.07 -17.57
N GLY A 105 2.13 9.12 -17.17
CA GLY A 105 1.41 8.32 -18.13
C GLY A 105 0.11 8.94 -18.61
N ALA A 106 -0.28 10.07 -18.05
CA ALA A 106 -1.54 10.70 -18.41
C ALA A 106 -1.34 11.71 -19.54
N LYS A 107 -2.15 11.63 -20.58
CA LYS A 107 -2.06 12.54 -21.70
C LYS A 107 -2.92 13.77 -21.49
N TYR A 108 -3.98 13.64 -20.75
CA TYR A 108 -4.91 14.73 -20.49
C TYR A 108 -5.10 14.86 -18.99
N GLN A 109 -5.43 16.07 -18.58
CA GLN A 109 -5.67 16.33 -17.17
C GLN A 109 -6.77 15.44 -16.60
N GLY A 110 -7.83 15.26 -17.35
CA GLY A 110 -8.92 14.40 -16.91
C GLY A 110 -8.47 12.95 -16.72
N GLU A 111 -7.52 12.51 -17.50
CA GLU A 111 -7.02 11.15 -17.41
C GLU A 111 -6.29 10.91 -16.10
N PHE A 112 -5.49 11.88 -15.67
CA PHE A 112 -4.81 11.78 -14.37
C PHE A 112 -5.83 11.71 -13.23
N GLU A 113 -6.81 12.60 -13.28
CA GLU A 113 -7.83 12.62 -12.24
C GLU A 113 -8.59 11.31 -12.18
N GLU A 114 -8.89 10.74 -13.33
CA GLU A 114 -9.61 9.49 -13.40
C GLU A 114 -8.79 8.37 -12.78
N ARG A 115 -7.50 8.32 -13.07
CA ARG A 115 -6.62 7.31 -12.50
C ARG A 115 -6.54 7.44 -10.99
N LEU A 116 -6.36 8.66 -10.50
CA LEU A 116 -6.28 8.88 -9.07
C LEU A 116 -7.58 8.50 -8.38
N LYS A 117 -8.69 8.86 -8.98
CA LYS A 117 -9.99 8.47 -8.43
C LYS A 117 -10.13 6.96 -8.35
N GLY A 118 -9.69 6.26 -9.38
CA GLY A 118 -9.77 4.80 -9.40
C GLY A 118 -8.94 4.17 -8.30
N VAL A 119 -7.73 4.70 -8.09
CA VAL A 119 -6.87 4.20 -7.03
C VAL A 119 -7.52 4.43 -5.66
N VAL A 120 -8.01 5.64 -5.42
CA VAL A 120 -8.63 5.96 -4.14
C VAL A 120 -9.88 5.10 -3.93
N LYS A 121 -10.66 4.90 -4.97
CA LYS A 121 -11.85 4.08 -4.86
C LYS A 121 -11.49 2.65 -4.47
N ASP A 122 -10.46 2.08 -5.08
CA ASP A 122 -10.04 0.73 -4.75
C ASP A 122 -9.62 0.63 -3.29
N VAL A 123 -8.91 1.64 -2.80
CA VAL A 123 -8.46 1.65 -1.40
C VAL A 123 -9.67 1.75 -0.47
N VAL A 124 -10.59 2.65 -0.77
CA VAL A 124 -11.78 2.83 0.06
C VAL A 124 -12.64 1.56 0.05
N ASP A 125 -12.79 0.95 -1.13
CA ASP A 125 -13.60 -0.25 -1.24
C ASP A 125 -13.01 -1.43 -0.51
N SER A 126 -11.73 -1.39 -0.19
CA SER A 126 -11.10 -2.46 0.58
C SER A 126 -11.52 -2.45 2.04
N GLN A 127 -12.26 -1.44 2.47
CA GLN A 127 -12.78 -1.31 3.82
C GLN A 127 -11.67 -1.36 4.87
N GLY A 128 -10.60 -0.65 4.59
CA GLY A 128 -9.51 -0.52 5.54
C GLY A 128 -8.45 -1.59 5.46
N GLN A 129 -8.55 -2.50 4.51
CA GLN A 129 -7.53 -3.55 4.39
C GLN A 129 -6.24 -3.03 3.76
N ILE A 130 -6.33 -2.00 2.94
CA ILE A 130 -5.17 -1.50 2.22
C ILE A 130 -4.64 -0.24 2.90
N ILE A 131 -3.33 -0.19 3.07
CA ILE A 131 -2.62 0.98 3.55
C ILE A 131 -1.87 1.53 2.35
N LEU A 132 -2.20 2.75 1.95
CA LEU A 132 -1.61 3.35 0.75
C LEU A 132 -0.64 4.45 1.14
N PHE A 133 0.63 4.28 0.77
CA PHE A 133 1.63 5.32 0.90
C PHE A 133 1.72 6.08 -0.41
N ILE A 134 1.53 7.38 -0.36
CA ILE A 134 1.58 8.23 -1.56
C ILE A 134 2.88 9.01 -1.57
N ASP A 135 3.58 8.90 -2.68
CA ASP A 135 4.89 9.49 -2.84
C ASP A 135 4.81 10.73 -3.69
#